data_a77db1629d9a78c0ff8f17f785495cdc
#
_entry.id   a77db1629d9a78c0ff8f17f785495cdc
#
_cell.length_a   1.000
_cell.length_b   1.000
_cell.length_c   1.000
_cell.angle_alpha   90.00
_cell.angle_beta   90.00
_cell.angle_gamma   90.00
#
_symmetry.space_group_name_H-M   'P 1'
#
loop_
_entity.id
_entity.type
_entity.pdbx_description
1 polymer ?
#
loop_
_entity_poly.entity_id
_entity_poly.type
_entity_poly.pdbx_seq_one_letter_code
_entity_poly.pdbx_strand_id
1 'polypeptide(L)'
;MYKYLSVILAITLFSCHKPYDKKEEAAGSVQNTEAEVPVVGEEVTTPSGLKYIDEIIGTGTTPKGGDKVKVHYTGTLEDGTKFDSSHDRDKPFSFPLGLGRVIKGWDEGIATMQVGGK
;
A
#
# COMPACT_ATOMS: atom_id res chain seq x y z
N MET A 1 -21.33 -5.45 -13.38
CA MET A 1 -20.12 -6.25 -13.63
C MET A 1 -18.94 -5.47 -13.07
N TYR A 2 -18.57 -5.74 -11.82
CA TYR A 2 -17.47 -5.04 -11.13
C TYR A 2 -16.15 -5.73 -11.47
N LYS A 3 -15.26 -5.02 -12.15
CA LYS A 3 -13.90 -5.50 -12.40
C LYS A 3 -13.01 -5.09 -11.20
N TYR A 4 -12.68 -6.04 -10.36
CA TYR A 4 -11.71 -5.86 -9.30
C TYR A 4 -10.31 -5.95 -9.90
N LEU A 5 -9.53 -4.90 -9.72
CA LEU A 5 -8.11 -4.87 -10.09
C LEU A 5 -7.30 -5.14 -8.83
N SER A 6 -6.78 -6.36 -8.69
CA SER A 6 -5.83 -6.68 -7.63
C SER A 6 -4.44 -6.24 -8.07
N VAL A 7 -3.90 -5.25 -7.41
CA VAL A 7 -2.52 -4.78 -7.64
C VAL A 7 -1.63 -5.33 -6.54
N ILE A 8 -0.82 -6.32 -6.86
CA ILE A 8 0.22 -6.83 -5.96
C ILE A 8 1.51 -6.05 -6.25
N LEU A 9 1.91 -5.20 -5.33
CA LEU A 9 3.15 -4.44 -5.42
C LEU A 9 4.23 -5.09 -4.58
N ALA A 10 5.19 -5.76 -5.23
CA ALA A 10 6.33 -6.37 -4.56
C ALA A 10 7.53 -5.42 -4.57
N ILE A 11 7.91 -4.91 -3.40
CA ILE A 11 9.17 -4.18 -3.21
C ILE A 11 9.93 -4.84 -2.06
N THR A 12 11.10 -5.36 -2.37
CA THR A 12 12.02 -5.88 -1.35
C THR A 12 13.04 -4.82 -0.98
N LEU A 13 13.10 -4.45 0.30
CA LEU A 13 14.28 -3.80 0.88
C LEU A 13 14.63 -4.45 2.21
N PHE A 14 15.91 -4.81 2.30
CA PHE A 14 16.53 -5.57 3.36
C PHE A 14 16.88 -4.68 4.56
N SER A 15 16.73 -5.24 5.78
CA SER A 15 17.62 -5.14 6.91
C SER A 15 17.14 -4.56 8.23
N CYS A 16 17.42 -5.36 9.20
CA CYS A 16 17.79 -5.22 10.62
C CYS A 16 16.70 -5.25 11.66
N HIS A 17 16.78 -6.36 12.29
CA HIS A 17 16.15 -6.90 13.46
C HIS A 17 16.57 -6.19 14.76
N LYS A 18 15.59 -5.89 15.63
CA LYS A 18 15.78 -5.89 17.09
C LYS A 18 14.50 -6.34 17.79
N PRO A 19 14.59 -7.21 18.79
CA PRO A 19 13.43 -7.75 19.49
C PRO A 19 12.91 -6.75 20.53
N TYR A 20 11.59 -6.67 20.65
CA TYR A 20 10.93 -5.96 21.73
C TYR A 20 10.19 -6.93 22.65
N ASP A 21 10.49 -6.82 23.93
CA ASP A 21 9.91 -7.56 25.02
C ASP A 21 8.49 -7.08 25.39
N LYS A 22 7.71 -8.07 25.76
CA LYS A 22 6.32 -8.08 26.20
C LYS A 22 6.17 -7.46 27.59
N LYS A 23 5.17 -6.57 27.80
CA LYS A 23 4.44 -6.50 29.06
C LYS A 23 3.02 -5.95 28.90
N GLU A 24 2.09 -6.66 29.49
CA GLU A 24 0.65 -6.44 29.62
C GLU A 24 0.32 -5.22 30.52
N GLU A 25 -0.79 -4.55 30.29
CA GLU A 25 -2.03 -4.51 31.05
C GLU A 25 -2.91 -3.27 30.77
N ALA A 26 -4.14 -3.54 30.58
CA ALA A 26 -5.43 -3.13 31.13
C ALA A 26 -6.16 -1.91 30.57
N ALA A 27 -7.34 -2.24 30.03
CA ALA A 27 -8.67 -1.61 30.04
C ALA A 27 -8.79 -0.07 30.21
N GLY A 28 -9.48 0.55 29.23
CA GLY A 28 -10.03 1.90 29.34
C GLY A 28 -10.69 2.33 28.04
N SER A 29 -12.02 2.30 28.02
CA SER A 29 -12.88 2.85 27.00
C SER A 29 -12.57 4.33 26.75
N VAL A 30 -12.07 4.66 25.57
CA VAL A 30 -12.16 6.02 24.99
C VAL A 30 -12.31 5.87 23.49
N GLN A 31 -13.43 6.33 22.97
CA GLN A 31 -13.62 6.56 21.55
C GLN A 31 -12.65 7.66 21.11
N ASN A 32 -11.59 7.26 20.45
CA ASN A 32 -10.77 8.15 19.66
C ASN A 32 -10.80 7.63 18.23
N THR A 33 -11.08 8.51 17.32
CA THR A 33 -10.79 8.36 15.89
C THR A 33 -9.28 8.23 15.75
N GLU A 34 -8.78 7.05 16.07
CA GLU A 34 -7.40 6.67 15.91
C GLU A 34 -7.25 6.22 14.45
N ALA A 35 -6.37 6.88 13.72
CA ALA A 35 -5.93 6.38 12.43
C ALA A 35 -5.47 4.95 12.66
N GLU A 36 -6.24 3.98 12.14
CA GLU A 36 -5.91 2.57 12.24
C GLU A 36 -4.50 2.36 11.71
N VAL A 37 -3.63 1.91 12.59
CA VAL A 37 -2.29 1.47 12.18
C VAL A 37 -2.50 0.28 11.25
N PRO A 38 -2.10 0.35 9.97
CA PRO A 38 -2.33 -0.74 9.05
C PRO A 38 -1.67 -2.01 9.58
N VAL A 39 -2.48 -3.03 9.77
CA VAL A 39 -2.00 -4.34 10.23
C VAL A 39 -1.49 -5.10 9.02
N VAL A 40 -0.23 -5.52 9.07
CA VAL A 40 0.40 -6.29 7.99
C VAL A 40 -0.39 -7.57 7.70
N GLY A 41 -0.75 -7.78 6.44
CA GLY A 41 -1.43 -8.98 5.98
C GLY A 41 -2.95 -8.99 6.14
N GLU A 42 -3.56 -7.91 6.62
CA GLU A 42 -5.01 -7.78 6.70
C GLU A 42 -5.57 -7.08 5.45
N GLU A 43 -6.67 -7.62 4.92
CA GLU A 43 -7.38 -6.98 3.81
C GLU A 43 -8.18 -5.79 4.31
N VAL A 44 -7.86 -4.61 3.83
CA VAL A 44 -8.59 -3.38 4.10
C VAL A 44 -9.49 -3.05 2.92
N THR A 45 -10.74 -2.72 3.21
CA THR A 45 -11.70 -2.24 2.21
C THR A 45 -12.01 -0.78 2.49
N THR A 46 -11.74 0.08 1.53
CA THR A 46 -12.04 1.51 1.65
C THR A 46 -13.50 1.79 1.30
N PRO A 47 -14.03 2.96 1.69
CA PRO A 47 -15.39 3.37 1.32
C PRO A 47 -15.63 3.46 -0.19
N SER A 48 -14.59 3.64 -0.98
CA SER A 48 -14.66 3.63 -2.45
C SER A 48 -14.79 2.22 -3.05
N GLY A 49 -14.63 1.17 -2.23
CA GLY A 49 -14.64 -0.23 -2.65
C GLY A 49 -13.27 -0.75 -3.08
N LEU A 50 -12.19 0.01 -2.87
CA LEU A 50 -10.83 -0.48 -3.05
C LEU A 50 -10.50 -1.47 -1.94
N LYS A 51 -9.94 -2.61 -2.33
CA LYS A 51 -9.38 -3.60 -1.42
C LYS A 51 -7.88 -3.65 -1.57
N TYR A 52 -7.17 -3.62 -0.46
CA TYR A 52 -5.72 -3.73 -0.46
C TYR A 52 -5.22 -4.48 0.77
N ILE A 53 -4.02 -5.00 0.68
CA ILE A 53 -3.32 -5.67 1.76
C ILE A 53 -1.91 -5.08 1.82
N ASP A 54 -1.53 -4.57 2.98
CA ASP A 54 -0.15 -4.17 3.22
C ASP A 54 0.68 -5.40 3.63
N GLU A 55 1.51 -5.89 2.72
CA GLU A 55 2.41 -7.00 3.01
C GLU A 55 3.65 -6.54 3.79
N ILE A 56 4.07 -5.31 3.55
CA ILE A 56 5.20 -4.67 4.23
C ILE A 56 4.83 -3.20 4.46
N ILE A 57 4.85 -2.78 5.71
CA ILE A 57 4.73 -1.37 6.04
C ILE A 57 6.10 -0.72 5.86
N GLY A 58 6.18 0.31 5.02
CA GLY A 58 7.40 1.07 4.83
C GLY A 58 7.77 1.87 6.09
N THR A 59 9.02 2.26 6.17
CA THR A 59 9.56 3.09 7.27
C THR A 59 9.81 4.53 6.85
N GLY A 60 9.59 4.85 5.58
CA GLY A 60 9.75 6.19 5.05
C GLY A 60 8.53 7.07 5.24
N THR A 61 8.56 8.23 4.62
CA THR A 61 7.44 9.18 4.68
C THR A 61 6.24 8.70 3.88
N THR A 62 5.05 9.06 4.34
CA THR A 62 3.81 8.89 3.56
C THR A 62 3.73 10.02 2.52
N PRO A 63 3.54 9.71 1.25
CA PRO A 63 3.43 10.74 0.21
C PRO A 63 2.15 11.54 0.36
N LYS A 64 2.19 12.79 -0.05
CA LYS A 64 1.04 13.70 -0.06
C LYS A 64 0.55 13.93 -1.49
N GLY A 65 -0.68 14.40 -1.60
CA GLY A 65 -1.21 14.83 -2.90
C GLY A 65 -0.29 15.86 -3.57
N GLY A 66 0.06 15.60 -4.83
CA GLY A 66 1.00 16.40 -5.60
C GLY A 66 2.45 15.92 -5.57
N ASP A 67 2.81 15.05 -4.62
CA ASP A 67 4.16 14.49 -4.57
C ASP A 67 4.43 13.56 -5.75
N LYS A 68 5.63 13.62 -6.29
CA LYS A 68 6.07 12.70 -7.33
C LYS A 68 6.55 11.40 -6.71
N VAL A 69 5.78 10.34 -6.90
CA VAL A 69 6.11 9.01 -6.42
C VAL A 69 6.73 8.14 -7.50
N LYS A 70 7.56 7.19 -7.09
CA LYS A 70 8.13 6.16 -7.96
C LYS A 70 7.74 4.80 -7.38
N VAL A 71 7.12 3.97 -8.21
CA VAL A 71 6.66 2.65 -7.80
C VAL A 71 7.09 1.58 -8.80
N HIS A 72 7.43 0.41 -8.27
CA HIS A 72 7.46 -0.81 -9.05
C HIS A 72 6.14 -1.55 -8.83
N TYR A 73 5.57 -2.07 -9.90
CA TYR A 73 4.30 -2.76 -9.86
C TYR A 73 4.27 -3.96 -10.81
N THR A 74 3.41 -4.89 -10.49
CA THR A 74 2.98 -5.95 -11.39
C THR A 74 1.47 -6.01 -11.34
N GLY A 75 0.82 -5.74 -12.47
CA GLY A 75 -0.63 -5.80 -12.61
C GLY A 75 -1.06 -7.17 -13.15
N THR A 76 -2.01 -7.79 -12.45
CA THR A 76 -2.62 -9.05 -12.87
C THR A 76 -4.13 -8.92 -12.92
N LEU A 77 -4.75 -9.72 -13.78
CA LEU A 77 -6.20 -9.88 -13.81
C LEU A 77 -6.63 -10.85 -12.69
N GLU A 78 -7.94 -10.94 -12.46
CA GLU A 78 -8.52 -11.86 -11.45
C GLU A 78 -8.18 -13.33 -11.72
N ASP A 79 -7.95 -13.71 -12.98
CA ASP A 79 -7.52 -15.05 -13.38
C ASP A 79 -6.01 -15.31 -13.16
N GLY A 80 -5.26 -14.32 -12.65
CA GLY A 80 -3.83 -14.39 -12.45
C GLY A 80 -2.99 -13.99 -13.66
N THR A 81 -3.60 -13.65 -14.78
CA THR A 81 -2.89 -13.24 -16.00
C THR A 81 -2.23 -11.88 -15.79
N LYS A 82 -0.89 -11.83 -15.92
CA LYS A 82 -0.15 -10.56 -15.89
C LYS A 82 -0.47 -9.75 -17.15
N PHE A 83 -0.91 -8.52 -17.00
CA PHE A 83 -1.19 -7.62 -18.13
C PHE A 83 -0.16 -6.49 -18.25
N ASP A 84 0.50 -6.10 -17.18
CA ASP A 84 1.56 -5.08 -17.20
C ASP A 84 2.47 -5.21 -15.98
N SER A 85 3.76 -4.82 -16.15
CA SER A 85 4.73 -4.78 -15.05
C SER A 85 5.83 -3.78 -15.35
N SER A 86 6.20 -3.00 -14.33
CA SER A 86 7.36 -2.12 -14.41
C SER A 86 8.68 -2.88 -14.37
N HIS A 87 8.69 -4.09 -13.83
CA HIS A 87 9.87 -4.97 -13.82
C HIS A 87 10.24 -5.45 -15.21
N ASP A 88 9.27 -5.63 -16.10
CA ASP A 88 9.53 -6.04 -17.50
C ASP A 88 10.28 -4.94 -18.29
N ARG A 89 10.24 -3.71 -17.78
CA ARG A 89 10.92 -2.55 -18.38
C ARG A 89 12.15 -2.10 -17.60
N ASP A 90 12.50 -2.79 -16.53
CA ASP A 90 13.57 -2.40 -15.59
C ASP A 90 13.54 -0.92 -15.19
N LYS A 91 12.35 -0.35 -15.14
CA LYS A 91 12.15 1.06 -14.88
C LYS A 91 10.93 1.31 -13.98
N PRO A 92 11.10 1.97 -12.82
CA PRO A 92 9.98 2.33 -11.98
C PRO A 92 9.05 3.30 -12.69
N PHE A 93 7.77 3.15 -12.45
CA PHE A 93 6.76 4.08 -12.92
C PHE A 93 6.71 5.30 -11.99
N SER A 94 6.77 6.50 -12.55
CA SER A 94 6.80 7.74 -11.80
C SER A 94 5.64 8.64 -12.21
N PHE A 95 4.87 9.11 -11.23
CA PHE A 95 3.72 9.98 -11.46
C PHE A 95 3.46 10.89 -10.25
N PRO A 96 2.77 12.03 -10.45
CA PRO A 96 2.30 12.86 -9.36
C PRO A 96 1.05 12.23 -8.73
N LEU A 97 1.08 12.04 -7.40
CA LEU A 97 0.01 11.42 -6.64
C LEU A 97 -1.19 12.35 -6.47
N GLY A 98 -2.41 11.80 -6.49
CA GLY A 98 -3.64 12.53 -6.16
C GLY A 98 -4.11 13.53 -7.21
N LEU A 99 -3.53 13.53 -8.41
CA LEU A 99 -3.90 14.42 -9.50
C LEU A 99 -4.70 13.75 -10.63
N GLY A 100 -5.21 12.54 -10.40
CA GLY A 100 -5.97 11.80 -11.40
C GLY A 100 -5.15 11.39 -12.63
N ARG A 101 -3.83 11.30 -12.51
CA ARG A 101 -2.93 10.85 -13.59
C ARG A 101 -2.87 9.35 -13.72
N VAL A 102 -3.38 8.64 -12.74
CA VAL A 102 -3.47 7.19 -12.67
C VAL A 102 -4.90 6.81 -12.28
N ILE A 103 -5.22 5.51 -12.31
CA ILE A 103 -6.52 5.03 -11.86
C ILE A 103 -6.76 5.40 -10.38
N LYS A 104 -8.02 5.62 -10.02
CA LYS A 104 -8.40 6.07 -8.65
C LYS A 104 -7.86 5.16 -7.55
N GLY A 105 -7.86 3.84 -7.77
CA GLY A 105 -7.33 2.88 -6.81
C GLY A 105 -5.85 3.09 -6.50
N TRP A 106 -5.06 3.56 -7.46
CA TRP A 106 -3.66 3.90 -7.24
C TRP A 106 -3.50 5.20 -6.47
N ASP A 107 -4.23 6.25 -6.87
CA ASP A 107 -4.19 7.53 -6.15
C ASP A 107 -4.62 7.36 -4.69
N GLU A 108 -5.57 6.50 -4.41
CA GLU A 108 -6.06 6.21 -3.06
C GLU A 108 -5.15 5.27 -2.29
N GLY A 109 -4.80 4.11 -2.87
CA GLY A 109 -4.01 3.08 -2.20
C GLY A 109 -2.57 3.51 -1.93
N ILE A 110 -1.91 4.18 -2.89
CA ILE A 110 -0.52 4.63 -2.72
C ILE A 110 -0.44 5.80 -1.72
N ALA A 111 -1.50 6.60 -1.59
CA ALA A 111 -1.54 7.68 -0.61
C ALA A 111 -1.49 7.18 0.85
N THR A 112 -1.87 5.95 1.11
CA THR A 112 -1.80 5.33 2.45
C THR A 112 -0.47 4.63 2.71
N MET A 113 0.30 4.33 1.67
CA MET A 113 1.57 3.62 1.78
C MET A 113 2.70 4.53 2.25
N GLN A 114 3.64 3.95 2.97
CA GLN A 114 4.91 4.61 3.30
C GLN A 114 6.01 4.15 2.35
N VAL A 115 7.01 5.00 2.14
CA VAL A 115 8.18 4.64 1.32
C VAL A 115 8.85 3.38 1.88
N GLY A 116 9.09 2.41 1.02
CA GLY A 116 9.59 1.07 1.38
C GLY A 116 8.48 0.06 1.67
N GLY A 117 7.20 0.44 1.59
CA GLY A 117 6.05 -0.45 1.75
C GLY A 117 5.75 -1.29 0.50
N LYS A 118 5.00 -2.38 0.74
CA LYS A 118 4.52 -3.29 -0.28
C LYS A 118 3.08 -3.68 0.03
#